data_29b52e4aaa32c4efeadabebce6ac7e64
#
_entry.id   29b52e4aaa32c4efeadabebce6ac7e64
#
_cell.length_a   1.000
_cell.length_b   1.000
_cell.length_c   1.000
_cell.angle_alpha   90.00
_cell.angle_beta   90.00
_cell.angle_gamma   90.00
#
_symmetry.space_group_name_H-M   'P 1'
#
loop_
_entity.id
_entity.type
_entity.pdbx_description
1 polymer ?
#
loop_
_entity_poly.entity_id
_entity_poly.type
_entity_poly.pdbx_seq_one_letter_code
_entity_poly.pdbx_strand_id
1 'polypeptide(L)'
;YRLSEKEKKMSEKQNILQKILGKALANVQVSVRQDKNIVNRLGINSQSILGQMISNFQFVRINQYLTILGNESIEEINEFVKSFYPGEKFIVAYDIWGGIFALNNGDFSGDTRNLWYMAPDTLRWENLNSHYSQFVYWACSEKIDEFYKDFFWTGMKRDTKSIGEMQAVLFYPFLWSNECTVETASKKIVPLKELIALNAEYAQLFGM
;
A
#
# COMPACT_ATOMS: atom_id res chain seq x y z
N TYR A 1 -23.40 20.39 26.72
CA TYR A 1 -23.41 19.15 25.92
C TYR A 1 -22.16 18.34 26.24
N ARG A 2 -22.29 17.25 26.99
CA ARG A 2 -21.18 16.32 27.22
C ARG A 2 -21.24 15.29 26.09
N LEU A 3 -20.18 15.24 25.27
CA LEU A 3 -19.98 14.20 24.25
C LEU A 3 -20.04 12.80 24.93
N SER A 4 -20.71 11.84 24.30
CA SER A 4 -20.75 10.47 24.76
C SER A 4 -19.33 9.87 24.75
N GLU A 5 -19.08 8.81 25.54
CA GLU A 5 -17.79 8.11 25.54
C GLU A 5 -17.40 7.60 24.15
N LYS A 6 -18.38 7.26 23.31
CA LYS A 6 -18.20 6.81 21.95
C LYS A 6 -17.71 7.93 21.03
N GLU A 7 -18.26 9.16 21.19
CA GLU A 7 -17.85 10.36 20.46
C GLU A 7 -16.47 10.85 20.90
N LYS A 8 -16.14 10.73 22.20
CA LYS A 8 -14.79 11.01 22.71
C LYS A 8 -13.73 10.05 22.13
N LYS A 9 -14.00 8.74 22.14
CA LYS A 9 -13.09 7.74 21.52
C LYS A 9 -12.95 7.93 20.02
N MET A 10 -13.99 8.39 19.32
CA MET A 10 -13.95 8.68 17.89
C MET A 10 -13.09 9.91 17.60
N SER A 11 -13.23 10.97 18.39
CA SER A 11 -12.42 12.18 18.32
C SER A 11 -10.93 11.91 18.63
N GLU A 12 -10.65 11.02 19.60
CA GLU A 12 -9.27 10.62 19.93
C GLU A 12 -8.61 9.81 18.80
N LYS A 13 -9.32 8.89 18.15
CA LYS A 13 -8.78 8.09 17.04
C LYS A 13 -8.59 8.90 15.75
N GLN A 14 -9.50 9.81 15.42
CA GLN A 14 -9.30 10.79 14.36
C GLN A 14 -8.07 11.65 14.63
N ASN A 15 -7.87 12.03 15.87
CA ASN A 15 -6.70 12.79 16.31
C ASN A 15 -5.41 11.97 16.20
N ILE A 16 -5.46 10.63 16.38
CA ILE A 16 -4.30 9.74 16.21
C ILE A 16 -3.90 9.65 14.73
N LEU A 17 -4.85 9.42 13.82
CA LEU A 17 -4.56 9.37 12.39
C LEU A 17 -4.01 10.72 11.88
N GLN A 18 -4.65 11.82 12.26
CA GLN A 18 -4.16 13.18 11.94
C GLN A 18 -2.78 13.45 12.52
N LYS A 19 -2.49 12.99 13.75
CA LYS A 19 -1.16 13.11 14.34
C LYS A 19 -0.11 12.27 13.62
N ILE A 20 -0.45 11.06 13.19
CA ILE A 20 0.45 10.21 12.41
C ILE A 20 0.76 10.89 11.08
N LEU A 21 -0.27 11.30 10.33
CA LEU A 21 -0.10 11.96 9.04
C LEU A 21 0.56 13.35 9.16
N GLY A 22 0.27 14.10 10.22
CA GLY A 22 0.88 15.40 10.48
C GLY A 22 2.33 15.36 10.98
N LYS A 23 2.77 14.20 11.49
CA LYS A 23 4.19 13.93 11.80
C LYS A 23 4.94 13.36 10.61
N ALA A 24 4.21 12.86 9.64
CA ALA A 24 4.81 12.44 8.39
C ALA A 24 5.48 13.68 7.76
N LEU A 25 6.74 13.51 7.46
CA LEU A 25 7.63 14.52 6.92
C LEU A 25 7.05 15.20 5.68
N ALA A 26 7.66 16.28 5.23
CA ALA A 26 7.27 17.17 4.14
C ALA A 26 6.88 16.52 2.79
N ASN A 27 6.94 15.20 2.68
CA ASN A 27 6.74 14.42 1.47
C ASN A 27 5.45 13.57 1.46
N VAL A 28 4.45 13.92 2.27
CA VAL A 28 3.15 13.22 2.24
C VAL A 28 2.16 14.02 1.43
N GLN A 29 1.66 13.41 0.37
CA GLN A 29 0.55 13.93 -0.42
C GLN A 29 -0.74 13.24 0.05
N VAL A 30 -1.71 14.01 0.46
CA VAL A 30 -3.02 13.53 0.92
C VAL A 30 -4.09 14.02 -0.04
N SER A 31 -4.88 13.11 -0.60
CA SER A 31 -6.10 13.44 -1.31
C SER A 31 -7.30 13.17 -0.42
N VAL A 32 -8.05 14.22 -0.10
CA VAL A 32 -9.18 14.14 0.85
C VAL A 32 -10.49 13.99 0.08
N ARG A 33 -11.21 12.94 0.38
CA ARG A 33 -12.60 12.73 -0.05
C ARG A 33 -13.31 11.88 0.99
N GLN A 34 -14.45 12.34 1.46
CA GLN A 34 -15.24 11.59 2.44
C GLN A 34 -16.21 10.64 1.74
N ASP A 35 -16.09 9.35 2.01
CA ASP A 35 -17.12 8.34 1.72
C ASP A 35 -17.36 7.49 2.97
N LYS A 36 -18.34 7.89 3.78
CA LYS A 36 -18.70 7.18 5.01
C LYS A 36 -19.42 5.86 4.75
N ASN A 37 -19.92 5.64 3.54
CA ASN A 37 -20.67 4.42 3.20
C ASN A 37 -19.75 3.27 2.77
N ILE A 38 -18.53 3.58 2.32
CA ILE A 38 -17.58 2.57 1.85
C ILE A 38 -17.24 1.54 2.93
N VAL A 39 -17.07 1.96 4.17
CA VAL A 39 -16.76 1.04 5.29
C VAL A 39 -17.88 0.04 5.56
N ASN A 40 -19.13 0.44 5.34
CA ASN A 40 -20.29 -0.45 5.46
C ASN A 40 -20.33 -1.45 4.29
N ARG A 41 -20.04 -1.00 3.05
CA ARG A 41 -19.95 -1.89 1.88
C ARG A 41 -18.86 -2.93 2.03
N LEU A 42 -17.71 -2.53 2.60
CA LEU A 42 -16.56 -3.40 2.80
C LEU A 42 -16.61 -4.22 4.11
N GLY A 43 -17.61 -4.02 4.95
CA GLY A 43 -17.71 -4.68 6.26
C GLY A 43 -16.60 -4.28 7.25
N ILE A 44 -16.00 -3.09 7.06
CA ILE A 44 -14.87 -2.62 7.86
C ILE A 44 -15.38 -1.78 9.06
N ASN A 45 -14.77 -2.00 10.22
CA ASN A 45 -15.09 -1.20 11.40
C ASN A 45 -14.65 0.27 11.18
N SER A 46 -15.63 1.18 11.10
CA SER A 46 -15.41 2.62 10.91
C SER A 46 -14.57 3.28 12.00
N GLN A 47 -14.45 2.65 13.18
CA GLN A 47 -13.65 3.14 14.30
C GLN A 47 -12.19 2.67 14.24
N SER A 48 -11.85 1.73 13.36
CA SER A 48 -10.47 1.29 13.16
C SER A 48 -9.65 2.34 12.41
N ILE A 49 -8.32 2.29 12.49
CA ILE A 49 -7.44 3.16 11.69
C ILE A 49 -7.67 2.92 10.20
N LEU A 50 -7.88 1.66 9.79
CA LEU A 50 -8.22 1.32 8.40
C LEU A 50 -9.55 1.98 7.98
N GLY A 51 -10.60 1.85 8.80
CA GLY A 51 -11.89 2.47 8.51
C GLY A 51 -11.81 3.99 8.43
N GLN A 52 -11.02 4.62 9.30
CA GLN A 52 -10.78 6.06 9.26
C GLN A 52 -10.01 6.47 7.99
N MET A 53 -8.99 5.70 7.60
CA MET A 53 -8.22 5.95 6.38
C MET A 53 -9.15 5.92 5.16
N ILE A 54 -9.88 4.83 4.99
CA ILE A 54 -10.76 4.62 3.83
C ILE A 54 -11.93 5.63 3.80
N SER A 55 -12.48 6.01 4.96
CA SER A 55 -13.62 6.93 5.01
C SER A 55 -13.27 8.37 4.68
N ASN A 56 -12.03 8.80 4.90
CA ASN A 56 -11.66 10.21 4.85
C ASN A 56 -10.73 10.58 3.68
N PHE A 57 -10.06 9.59 3.06
CA PHE A 57 -9.07 9.86 2.04
C PHE A 57 -9.37 9.07 0.77
N GLN A 58 -9.05 9.67 -0.39
CA GLN A 58 -8.94 8.95 -1.65
C GLN A 58 -7.71 8.06 -1.63
N PHE A 59 -6.57 8.64 -1.23
CA PHE A 59 -5.29 7.98 -1.01
C PHE A 59 -4.39 8.83 -0.11
N VAL A 60 -3.35 8.20 0.41
CA VAL A 60 -2.23 8.88 1.08
C VAL A 60 -0.93 8.38 0.42
N ARG A 61 -0.21 9.27 -0.27
CA ARG A 61 1.07 8.96 -0.91
C ARG A 61 2.23 9.47 -0.08
N ILE A 62 3.19 8.59 0.19
CA ILE A 62 4.35 8.84 1.04
C ILE A 62 5.61 8.77 0.19
N ASN A 63 6.47 9.78 0.27
CA ASN A 63 7.76 9.91 -0.42
C ASN A 63 7.68 9.67 -1.95
N GLN A 64 6.51 9.86 -2.56
CA GLN A 64 6.21 9.60 -3.98
C GLN A 64 6.25 8.12 -4.40
N TYR A 65 6.61 7.19 -3.54
CA TYR A 65 6.77 5.78 -3.90
C TYR A 65 5.83 4.81 -3.18
N LEU A 66 5.29 5.12 -2.01
CA LEU A 66 4.28 4.29 -1.36
C LEU A 66 2.92 4.99 -1.38
N THR A 67 1.89 4.29 -1.81
CA THR A 67 0.50 4.77 -1.78
C THR A 67 -0.35 3.88 -0.88
N ILE A 68 -0.88 4.45 0.19
CA ILE A 68 -1.90 3.81 1.03
C ILE A 68 -3.25 4.09 0.40
N LEU A 69 -4.02 3.02 0.15
CA LEU A 69 -5.32 3.09 -0.50
C LEU A 69 -6.38 3.71 0.40
N GLY A 70 -7.19 4.54 -0.19
CA GLY A 70 -8.41 5.09 0.39
C GLY A 70 -9.63 4.73 -0.44
N ASN A 71 -10.67 5.56 -0.42
CA ASN A 71 -11.99 5.22 -0.99
C ASN A 71 -12.07 5.22 -2.52
N GLU A 72 -11.09 5.75 -3.24
CA GLU A 72 -11.16 5.84 -4.70
C GLU A 72 -10.88 4.49 -5.36
N SER A 73 -9.78 3.87 -5.01
CA SER A 73 -9.24 2.73 -5.76
C SER A 73 -9.31 1.40 -4.98
N ILE A 74 -9.71 1.41 -3.71
CA ILE A 74 -9.59 0.22 -2.86
C ILE A 74 -10.50 -0.94 -3.30
N GLU A 75 -11.72 -0.67 -3.73
CA GLU A 75 -12.64 -1.70 -4.21
C GLU A 75 -12.12 -2.29 -5.52
N GLU A 76 -11.75 -1.43 -6.47
CA GLU A 76 -11.26 -1.81 -7.79
C GLU A 76 -9.98 -2.64 -7.74
N ILE A 77 -8.99 -2.23 -6.92
CA ILE A 77 -7.72 -2.96 -6.82
C ILE A 77 -7.88 -4.31 -6.14
N ASN A 78 -8.74 -4.40 -5.12
CA ASN A 78 -9.01 -5.66 -4.43
C ASN A 78 -9.70 -6.67 -5.36
N GLU A 79 -10.68 -6.23 -6.15
CA GLU A 79 -11.32 -7.07 -7.15
C GLU A 79 -10.31 -7.53 -8.22
N PHE A 80 -9.49 -6.61 -8.73
CA PHE A 80 -8.47 -6.91 -9.72
C PHE A 80 -7.44 -7.92 -9.20
N VAL A 81 -6.86 -7.68 -8.02
CA VAL A 81 -5.83 -8.55 -7.43
C VAL A 81 -6.38 -9.94 -7.14
N LYS A 82 -7.64 -10.06 -6.73
CA LYS A 82 -8.28 -11.36 -6.48
C LYS A 82 -8.32 -12.25 -7.71
N SER A 83 -8.33 -11.69 -8.92
CA SER A 83 -8.30 -12.48 -10.17
C SER A 83 -6.95 -13.14 -10.45
N PHE A 84 -5.86 -12.60 -9.90
CA PHE A 84 -4.49 -13.15 -10.08
C PHE A 84 -3.99 -13.88 -8.83
N TYR A 85 -4.36 -13.39 -7.65
CA TYR A 85 -4.02 -13.97 -6.35
C TYR A 85 -5.30 -14.33 -5.61
N PRO A 86 -5.93 -15.48 -5.92
CA PRO A 86 -7.20 -15.88 -5.30
C PRO A 86 -7.11 -15.91 -3.77
N GLY A 87 -8.24 -15.69 -3.11
CA GLY A 87 -8.37 -15.74 -1.65
C GLY A 87 -9.03 -14.49 -1.08
N GLU A 88 -8.93 -14.34 0.24
CA GLU A 88 -9.65 -13.33 1.01
C GLU A 88 -8.73 -12.20 1.56
N LYS A 89 -7.44 -12.16 1.14
CA LYS A 89 -6.54 -11.07 1.51
C LYS A 89 -7.09 -9.72 1.05
N PHE A 90 -6.85 -8.68 1.83
CA PHE A 90 -7.38 -7.34 1.56
C PHE A 90 -6.24 -6.36 1.30
N ILE A 91 -6.12 -5.88 0.06
CA ILE A 91 -5.07 -4.96 -0.37
C ILE A 91 -5.33 -3.58 0.21
N VAL A 92 -4.31 -3.01 0.86
CA VAL A 92 -4.41 -1.72 1.56
C VAL A 92 -3.39 -0.68 1.09
N ALA A 93 -2.36 -1.09 0.37
CA ALA A 93 -1.35 -0.19 -0.18
C ALA A 93 -0.61 -0.83 -1.36
N TYR A 94 0.08 -0.01 -2.13
CA TYR A 94 1.02 -0.43 -3.17
C TYR A 94 2.21 0.53 -3.25
N ASP A 95 3.30 0.05 -3.84
CA ASP A 95 4.44 0.90 -4.15
C ASP A 95 4.70 1.04 -5.65
N ILE A 96 5.59 1.95 -6.00
CA ILE A 96 5.91 2.21 -7.42
C ILE A 96 6.71 1.10 -8.09
N TRP A 97 7.24 0.14 -7.36
CA TRP A 97 7.95 -1.02 -7.90
C TRP A 97 7.03 -2.20 -8.23
N GLY A 98 5.73 -2.05 -7.95
CA GLY A 98 4.71 -3.07 -8.18
C GLY A 98 4.50 -4.00 -7.00
N GLY A 99 5.08 -3.68 -5.85
CA GLY A 99 4.77 -4.34 -4.59
C GLY A 99 3.38 -3.97 -4.08
N ILE A 100 2.70 -4.93 -3.47
CA ILE A 100 1.37 -4.72 -2.88
C ILE A 100 1.32 -5.20 -1.45
N PHE A 101 0.63 -4.45 -0.59
CA PHE A 101 0.45 -4.75 0.83
C PHE A 101 -0.96 -5.25 1.09
N ALA A 102 -1.08 -6.40 1.73
CA ALA A 102 -2.34 -7.04 2.02
C ALA A 102 -2.50 -7.36 3.50
N LEU A 103 -3.70 -7.12 4.03
CA LEU A 103 -4.08 -7.68 5.32
C LEU A 103 -4.40 -9.17 5.16
N ASN A 104 -3.88 -9.98 6.08
CA ASN A 104 -4.26 -11.38 6.18
C ASN A 104 -5.72 -11.47 6.64
N ASN A 105 -6.58 -11.95 5.76
CA ASN A 105 -7.98 -12.22 6.08
C ASN A 105 -8.29 -13.75 6.06
N GLY A 106 -7.26 -14.55 6.40
CA GLY A 106 -7.34 -16.00 6.46
C GLY A 106 -6.54 -16.76 5.39
N ASP A 107 -5.96 -16.07 4.41
CA ASP A 107 -5.17 -16.68 3.33
C ASP A 107 -3.77 -17.12 3.74
N PHE A 108 -3.20 -16.41 4.70
CA PHE A 108 -1.84 -16.64 5.15
C PHE A 108 -1.83 -17.25 6.55
N SER A 109 -0.78 -17.99 6.87
CA SER A 109 -0.58 -18.53 8.21
C SER A 109 -0.36 -17.41 9.25
N GLY A 110 -0.71 -17.68 10.51
CA GLY A 110 -0.49 -16.76 11.62
C GLY A 110 -1.66 -15.81 11.89
N ASP A 111 -1.37 -14.64 12.48
CA ASP A 111 -2.39 -13.68 12.89
C ASP A 111 -3.11 -13.09 11.67
N THR A 112 -4.45 -13.20 11.65
CA THR A 112 -5.31 -12.65 10.57
C THR A 112 -5.29 -11.13 10.47
N ARG A 113 -4.62 -10.43 11.41
CA ARG A 113 -4.47 -8.97 11.37
C ARG A 113 -3.12 -8.52 10.83
N ASN A 114 -2.20 -9.46 10.59
CA ASN A 114 -0.88 -9.14 10.07
C ASN A 114 -0.94 -8.66 8.63
N LEU A 115 -0.06 -7.72 8.34
CA LEU A 115 0.19 -7.24 7.00
C LEU A 115 1.21 -8.13 6.30
N TRP A 116 0.95 -8.41 5.05
CA TRP A 116 1.84 -9.15 4.15
C TRP A 116 2.20 -8.27 2.96
N TYR A 117 3.40 -8.46 2.47
CA TYR A 117 3.94 -7.73 1.31
C TYR A 117 4.26 -8.71 0.18
N MET A 118 3.67 -8.50 -0.99
CA MET A 118 4.08 -9.16 -2.22
C MET A 118 5.28 -8.41 -2.77
N ALA A 119 6.46 -8.97 -2.54
CA ALA A 119 7.72 -8.33 -2.89
C ALA A 119 8.00 -8.47 -4.40
N PRO A 120 8.25 -7.37 -5.13
CA PRO A 120 8.39 -7.37 -6.58
C PRO A 120 9.71 -7.97 -7.08
N ASP A 121 10.69 -8.14 -6.20
CA ASP A 121 12.01 -8.72 -6.48
C ASP A 121 12.09 -10.22 -6.20
N THR A 122 11.23 -10.73 -5.33
CA THR A 122 11.19 -12.17 -5.01
C THR A 122 9.94 -12.87 -5.56
N LEU A 123 8.92 -12.12 -5.94
CA LEU A 123 7.59 -12.58 -6.33
C LEU A 123 6.91 -13.42 -5.25
N ARG A 124 7.19 -13.15 -3.97
CA ARG A 124 6.68 -13.89 -2.82
C ARG A 124 5.95 -12.99 -1.84
N TRP A 125 5.00 -13.58 -1.14
CA TRP A 125 4.33 -12.95 -0.02
C TRP A 125 5.18 -13.07 1.25
N GLU A 126 5.51 -11.96 1.86
CA GLU A 126 6.34 -11.84 3.06
C GLU A 126 5.53 -11.27 4.23
N ASN A 127 5.55 -11.98 5.38
CA ASN A 127 4.88 -11.49 6.58
C ASN A 127 5.67 -10.34 7.21
N LEU A 128 5.08 -9.17 7.30
CA LEU A 128 5.70 -8.01 7.93
C LEU A 128 5.60 -8.01 9.46
N ASN A 129 4.92 -9.01 10.05
CA ASN A 129 4.70 -9.12 11.50
C ASN A 129 4.17 -7.82 12.13
N SER A 130 3.33 -7.11 11.40
CA SER A 130 2.85 -5.78 11.75
C SER A 130 1.37 -5.66 11.46
N HIS A 131 0.62 -5.02 12.32
CA HIS A 131 -0.79 -4.67 12.08
C HIS A 131 -0.89 -3.37 11.28
N TYR A 132 -2.06 -3.14 10.68
CA TYR A 132 -2.29 -1.96 9.82
C TYR A 132 -1.93 -0.62 10.48
N SER A 133 -2.28 -0.43 11.76
CA SER A 133 -1.96 0.82 12.46
C SER A 133 -0.45 1.04 12.64
N GLN A 134 0.30 -0.04 12.89
CA GLN A 134 1.76 0.00 12.99
C GLN A 134 2.38 0.27 11.62
N PHE A 135 1.83 -0.34 10.56
CA PHE A 135 2.22 -0.09 9.19
C PHE A 135 2.06 1.39 8.81
N VAL A 136 0.90 2.01 9.07
CA VAL A 136 0.68 3.44 8.77
C VAL A 136 1.69 4.32 9.53
N TYR A 137 1.95 4.00 10.80
CA TYR A 137 2.95 4.72 11.59
C TYR A 137 4.37 4.56 11.02
N TRP A 138 4.75 3.34 10.68
CA TRP A 138 6.04 3.02 10.07
C TRP A 138 6.21 3.69 8.71
N ALA A 139 5.19 3.62 7.85
CA ALA A 139 5.17 4.25 6.54
C ALA A 139 5.40 5.77 6.60
N CYS A 140 4.92 6.41 7.67
CA CYS A 140 5.12 7.84 7.91
C CYS A 140 6.42 8.18 8.65
N SER A 141 7.30 7.22 8.87
CA SER A 141 8.59 7.41 9.54
C SER A 141 9.77 7.30 8.56
N GLU A 142 10.96 7.74 8.98
CA GLU A 142 12.20 7.61 8.19
C GLU A 142 12.58 6.14 7.91
N LYS A 143 12.04 5.19 8.67
CA LYS A 143 12.31 3.75 8.50
C LYS A 143 11.84 3.19 7.18
N ILE A 144 10.93 3.88 6.49
CA ILE A 144 10.43 3.44 5.19
C ILE A 144 11.52 3.53 4.12
N ASP A 145 12.40 4.53 4.19
CA ASP A 145 13.53 4.66 3.26
C ASP A 145 14.51 3.51 3.42
N GLU A 146 14.71 3.02 4.65
CA GLU A 146 15.55 1.85 4.92
C GLU A 146 14.98 0.57 4.29
N PHE A 147 13.66 0.41 4.30
CA PHE A 147 12.99 -0.74 3.67
C PHE A 147 13.18 -0.76 2.16
N TYR A 148 13.15 0.41 1.53
CA TYR A 148 13.25 0.55 0.06
C TYR A 148 14.66 0.88 -0.45
N LYS A 149 15.68 0.97 0.39
CA LYS A 149 17.02 1.46 0.03
C LYS A 149 17.64 0.75 -1.18
N ASP A 150 17.41 -0.57 -1.31
CA ASP A 150 17.98 -1.40 -2.38
C ASP A 150 17.23 -1.21 -3.72
N PHE A 151 16.09 -0.55 -3.71
CA PHE A 151 15.30 -0.20 -4.90
C PHE A 151 15.55 1.22 -5.41
N PHE A 152 16.30 2.04 -4.69
CA PHE A 152 16.57 3.41 -5.10
C PHE A 152 17.62 3.46 -6.20
N TRP A 153 17.47 4.42 -7.12
CA TRP A 153 18.43 4.71 -8.19
C TRP A 153 18.73 6.21 -8.29
N THR A 154 19.87 6.54 -8.89
CA THR A 154 20.26 7.92 -9.13
C THR A 154 19.24 8.61 -10.06
N GLY A 155 18.64 9.70 -9.60
CA GLY A 155 17.63 10.44 -10.36
C GLY A 155 16.20 9.97 -10.15
N MET A 156 15.92 9.00 -9.28
CA MET A 156 14.59 8.47 -8.99
C MET A 156 13.52 9.56 -8.81
N LYS A 157 13.80 10.59 -8.01
CA LYS A 157 12.86 11.70 -7.76
C LYS A 157 12.47 12.46 -9.03
N ARG A 158 13.40 12.60 -9.97
CA ARG A 158 13.15 13.23 -11.28
C ARG A 158 12.30 12.30 -12.14
N ASP A 159 12.70 11.05 -12.23
CA ASP A 159 12.12 10.04 -13.13
C ASP A 159 10.69 9.65 -12.70
N THR A 160 10.40 9.70 -11.39
CA THR A 160 9.06 9.41 -10.83
C THR A 160 8.19 10.65 -10.64
N LYS A 161 8.67 11.85 -10.98
CA LYS A 161 7.93 13.11 -10.76
C LYS A 161 6.54 13.12 -11.42
N SER A 162 6.41 12.47 -12.57
CA SER A 162 5.17 12.41 -13.35
C SER A 162 4.32 11.18 -13.04
N ILE A 163 4.76 10.33 -12.09
CA ILE A 163 4.01 9.12 -11.77
C ILE A 163 2.66 9.48 -11.16
N GLY A 164 1.60 9.00 -11.79
CA GLY A 164 0.23 9.20 -11.37
C GLY A 164 -0.23 8.20 -10.32
N GLU A 165 -1.50 8.31 -9.97
CA GLU A 165 -2.19 7.29 -9.18
C GLU A 165 -2.36 6.02 -10.02
N MET A 166 -2.32 4.85 -9.37
CA MET A 166 -2.41 3.54 -10.02
C MET A 166 -1.37 3.32 -11.14
N GLN A 167 -0.20 3.93 -10.99
CA GLN A 167 0.95 3.72 -11.86
C GLN A 167 2.13 3.18 -11.07
N ALA A 168 3.01 2.45 -11.76
CA ALA A 168 4.23 1.86 -11.21
C ALA A 168 5.36 1.98 -12.25
N VAL A 169 6.58 1.63 -11.84
CA VAL A 169 7.77 1.62 -12.67
C VAL A 169 8.14 0.18 -13.03
N LEU A 170 8.01 -0.17 -14.28
CA LEU A 170 8.48 -1.43 -14.83
C LEU A 170 10.00 -1.33 -15.06
N PHE A 171 10.74 -2.31 -14.55
CA PHE A 171 12.16 -2.47 -14.77
C PHE A 171 12.44 -3.53 -15.85
N TYR A 172 13.45 -3.31 -16.66
CA TYR A 172 13.96 -4.32 -17.58
C TYR A 172 15.50 -4.31 -17.61
N PRO A 173 16.17 -5.41 -17.26
CA PRO A 173 15.60 -6.68 -16.75
C PRO A 173 14.69 -6.50 -15.56
N PHE A 174 13.74 -7.44 -15.35
CA PHE A 174 12.76 -7.36 -14.26
C PHE A 174 13.43 -7.42 -12.89
N LEU A 175 12.85 -6.80 -11.86
CA LEU A 175 13.41 -6.73 -10.50
C LEU A 175 13.73 -8.11 -9.90
N TRP A 176 12.93 -9.12 -10.20
CA TRP A 176 13.13 -10.51 -9.77
C TRP A 176 14.17 -11.28 -10.60
N SER A 177 14.70 -10.69 -11.66
CA SER A 177 15.77 -11.31 -12.46
C SER A 177 17.14 -11.10 -11.82
N ASN A 178 17.95 -12.16 -11.78
CA ASN A 178 19.34 -12.07 -11.34
C ASN A 178 20.21 -11.11 -12.19
N GLU A 179 19.74 -10.73 -13.38
CA GLU A 179 20.41 -9.82 -14.29
C GLU A 179 20.06 -8.35 -13.98
N CYS A 180 19.04 -8.10 -13.11
CA CYS A 180 18.61 -6.76 -12.80
C CYS A 180 19.63 -6.05 -11.91
N THR A 181 20.06 -4.90 -12.38
CA THR A 181 20.74 -3.89 -11.57
C THR A 181 19.87 -2.66 -11.56
N VAL A 182 19.32 -2.31 -10.41
CA VAL A 182 18.34 -1.22 -10.24
C VAL A 182 18.86 0.09 -10.85
N GLU A 183 20.16 0.37 -10.69
CA GLU A 183 20.77 1.60 -11.23
C GLU A 183 20.75 1.65 -12.77
N THR A 184 21.07 0.55 -13.44
CA THR A 184 21.28 0.51 -14.91
C THR A 184 20.11 -0.03 -15.71
N ALA A 185 19.17 -0.76 -15.07
CA ALA A 185 17.99 -1.28 -15.73
C ALA A 185 17.19 -0.16 -16.41
N SER A 186 16.60 -0.45 -17.57
CA SER A 186 15.66 0.48 -18.18
C SER A 186 14.40 0.58 -17.34
N LYS A 187 13.79 1.76 -17.29
CA LYS A 187 12.63 2.04 -16.43
C LYS A 187 11.53 2.69 -17.25
N LYS A 188 10.29 2.20 -17.09
CA LYS A 188 9.12 2.74 -17.78
C LYS A 188 7.96 2.86 -16.81
N ILE A 189 7.28 4.01 -16.79
CA ILE A 189 6.01 4.15 -16.06
C ILE A 189 4.93 3.38 -16.81
N VAL A 190 4.24 2.49 -16.10
CA VAL A 190 3.16 1.64 -16.60
C VAL A 190 1.96 1.68 -15.65
N PRO A 191 0.75 1.28 -16.08
CA PRO A 191 -0.36 1.05 -15.17
C PRO A 191 0.01 0.00 -14.11
N LEU A 192 -0.30 0.27 -12.84
CA LEU A 192 -0.03 -0.65 -11.73
C LEU A 192 -0.61 -2.05 -11.98
N LYS A 193 -1.83 -2.11 -12.53
CA LYS A 193 -2.50 -3.37 -12.85
C LYS A 193 -1.71 -4.23 -13.84
N GLU A 194 -1.10 -3.63 -14.85
CA GLU A 194 -0.25 -4.36 -15.80
C GLU A 194 0.94 -4.99 -15.10
N LEU A 195 1.58 -4.26 -14.19
CA LEU A 195 2.74 -4.78 -13.45
C LEU A 195 2.35 -5.87 -12.45
N ILE A 196 1.21 -5.72 -11.76
CA ILE A 196 0.68 -6.76 -10.86
C ILE A 196 0.36 -8.05 -11.65
N ALA A 197 -0.31 -7.93 -12.79
CA ALA A 197 -0.63 -9.08 -13.64
C ALA A 197 0.64 -9.79 -14.12
N LEU A 198 1.62 -9.03 -14.63
CA LEU A 198 2.91 -9.54 -15.07
C LEU A 198 3.63 -10.30 -13.94
N ASN A 199 3.74 -9.70 -12.75
CA ASN A 199 4.40 -10.32 -11.60
C ASN A 199 3.66 -11.62 -11.17
N ALA A 200 2.33 -11.61 -11.18
CA ALA A 200 1.53 -12.79 -10.85
C ALA A 200 1.71 -13.94 -11.84
N GLU A 201 1.75 -13.65 -13.14
CA GLU A 201 2.01 -14.64 -14.19
C GLU A 201 3.39 -15.29 -14.01
N TYR A 202 4.42 -14.49 -13.74
CA TYR A 202 5.75 -15.04 -13.50
C TYR A 202 5.87 -15.78 -12.18
N ALA A 203 5.22 -15.30 -11.10
CA ALA A 203 5.15 -16.04 -9.83
C ALA A 203 4.55 -17.44 -10.03
N GLN A 204 3.46 -17.53 -10.80
CA GLN A 204 2.84 -18.81 -11.13
C GLN A 204 3.75 -19.69 -12.02
N LEU A 205 4.41 -19.10 -13.02
CA LEU A 205 5.34 -19.83 -13.90
C LEU A 205 6.52 -20.42 -13.13
N PHE A 206 7.01 -19.72 -12.11
CA PHE A 206 8.13 -20.16 -11.26
C PHE A 206 7.68 -21.06 -10.09
N GLY A 207 6.38 -21.30 -9.91
CA GLY A 207 5.83 -22.12 -8.83
C GLY A 207 5.95 -21.46 -7.44
N MET A 208 5.84 -20.14 -7.40
CA MET A 208 5.96 -19.33 -6.20
C MET A 208 4.58 -18.96 -5.60
#